data_748904a0ffdcc15bc35d63045f866b80
#
_entry.id   748904a0ffdcc15bc35d63045f866b80
#
_cell.length_a   1.000
_cell.length_b   1.000
_cell.length_c   1.000
_cell.angle_alpha   90.00
_cell.angle_beta   90.00
_cell.angle_gamma   90.00
#
_symmetry.space_group_name_H-M   'P 1'
#
loop_
_entity.id
_entity.type
_entity.pdbx_description
1 polymer ?
#
loop_
_entity_poly.entity_id
_entity_poly.type
_entity_poly.pdbx_seq_one_letter_code
_entity_poly.pdbx_strand_id
1 'polypeptide(L)'
;MIAKGKNSKNFDFPGLLVVAVLLVNKNQQILIARRPEGKSMAGLWEFPGGKVHAGETEKEALSRELTEELAITVSPASLRRVTEILHQYEDFQLIMPLYLCRRWSGDITPLEGQKIVWVSPEDLPDYPMPPADAPIIGLIPGFLKKF
;
A
#
# COMPACT_ATOMS: atom_id res chain seq x y z
N MET A 1 -0.98 11.62 6.19
CA MET A 1 -0.32 12.80 6.79
C MET A 1 0.46 13.56 5.72
N ILE A 2 0.36 14.87 5.73
CA ILE A 2 1.13 15.70 4.82
C ILE A 2 2.43 16.10 5.51
N ALA A 3 3.54 15.73 4.92
CA ALA A 3 4.85 16.06 5.43
C ALA A 3 5.42 17.24 4.68
N LYS A 4 5.91 18.22 5.41
CA LYS A 4 6.54 19.41 4.86
C LYS A 4 7.88 19.58 5.53
N GLY A 5 8.36 20.73 5.48
CA GLY A 5 9.39 21.14 6.37
C GLY A 5 10.72 20.55 6.08
N LYS A 6 11.18 19.65 6.86
CA LYS A 6 12.57 19.22 6.76
C LYS A 6 13.09 19.12 5.35
N ASN A 7 12.26 18.63 4.45
CA ASN A 7 12.64 18.40 3.07
C ASN A 7 11.98 19.37 2.11
N SER A 8 11.44 20.47 2.61
CA SER A 8 10.75 21.44 1.76
C SER A 8 11.66 21.97 0.65
N LYS A 9 12.96 22.04 0.89
CA LYS A 9 13.90 22.44 -0.15
C LYS A 9 14.01 21.43 -1.28
N ASN A 10 13.60 20.17 -1.05
CA ASN A 10 13.59 19.10 -2.04
C ASN A 10 12.24 18.91 -2.68
N PHE A 11 11.21 19.55 -2.15
CA PHE A 11 9.84 19.42 -2.63
C PHE A 11 9.22 20.80 -2.77
N ASP A 12 8.71 21.09 -3.96
CA ASP A 12 7.96 22.34 -4.19
C ASP A 12 6.54 22.23 -3.65
N PHE A 13 6.08 21.02 -3.34
CA PHE A 13 4.73 20.72 -2.91
C PHE A 13 4.76 19.95 -1.59
N PRO A 14 3.64 19.96 -0.85
CA PRO A 14 3.54 19.13 0.35
C PRO A 14 3.81 17.66 0.04
N GLY A 15 4.55 17.00 0.91
CA GLY A 15 4.77 15.57 0.83
C GLY A 15 3.65 14.84 1.53
N LEU A 16 3.11 13.80 0.89
CA LEU A 16 2.11 12.93 1.48
C LEU A 16 2.76 11.56 1.74
N LEU A 17 2.82 11.18 3.02
CA LEU A 17 3.42 9.91 3.42
C LEU A 17 2.34 8.85 3.60
N VAL A 18 2.38 7.83 2.74
CA VAL A 18 1.40 6.74 2.72
C VAL A 18 2.18 5.42 2.71
N VAL A 19 1.83 4.51 3.60
CA VAL A 19 2.43 3.17 3.60
C VAL A 19 1.53 2.21 2.83
N ALA A 20 2.14 1.26 2.14
CA ALA A 20 1.41 0.22 1.44
C ALA A 20 2.05 -1.14 1.67
N VAL A 21 1.29 -2.20 1.46
CA VAL A 21 1.76 -3.55 1.70
C VAL A 21 1.36 -4.51 0.59
N LEU A 22 2.30 -5.39 0.27
CA LEU A 22 2.02 -6.57 -0.54
C LEU A 22 1.70 -7.70 0.43
N LEU A 23 0.41 -8.01 0.60
CA LEU A 23 0.00 -9.19 1.34
C LEU A 23 0.11 -10.38 0.40
N VAL A 24 0.88 -11.38 0.79
CA VAL A 24 1.21 -12.52 -0.08
C VAL A 24 0.67 -13.80 0.56
N ASN A 25 -0.18 -14.51 -0.15
CA ASN A 25 -0.73 -15.77 0.34
C ASN A 25 0.17 -16.96 -0.04
N LYS A 26 -0.25 -18.17 0.35
CA LYS A 26 0.52 -19.40 0.11
C LYS A 26 0.68 -19.70 -1.38
N ASN A 27 -0.19 -19.17 -2.22
CA ASN A 27 -0.13 -19.38 -3.66
C ASN A 27 0.66 -18.29 -4.38
N GLN A 28 1.39 -17.46 -3.62
CA GLN A 28 2.16 -16.35 -4.17
C GLN A 28 1.28 -15.32 -4.90
N GLN A 29 0.05 -15.17 -4.46
CA GLN A 29 -0.87 -14.17 -4.97
C GLN A 29 -0.82 -12.93 -4.08
N ILE A 30 -1.12 -11.79 -4.67
CA ILE A 30 -1.10 -10.48 -4.01
C ILE A 30 -2.53 -10.00 -3.82
N LEU A 31 -2.85 -9.48 -2.63
CA LEU A 31 -4.16 -8.88 -2.39
C LEU A 31 -4.19 -7.46 -2.90
N ILE A 32 -5.20 -7.14 -3.69
CA ILE A 32 -5.48 -5.77 -4.10
C ILE A 32 -6.93 -5.43 -3.79
N ALA A 33 -7.19 -4.14 -3.63
CA ALA A 33 -8.50 -3.63 -3.28
C ALA A 33 -8.92 -2.56 -4.27
N ARG A 34 -10.20 -2.59 -4.66
CA ARG A 34 -10.76 -1.59 -5.59
C ARG A 34 -11.42 -0.49 -4.78
N ARG A 35 -11.05 0.75 -5.06
CA ARG A 35 -11.62 1.89 -4.37
C ARG A 35 -13.11 2.00 -4.69
N PRO A 36 -13.96 2.21 -3.64
CA PRO A 36 -15.40 2.30 -3.87
C PRO A 36 -15.79 3.57 -4.63
N GLU A 37 -17.01 3.53 -5.19
CA GLU A 37 -17.58 4.70 -5.85
C GLU A 37 -17.69 5.86 -4.84
N GLY A 38 -17.57 7.08 -5.34
CA GLY A 38 -17.63 8.29 -4.51
C GLY A 38 -16.30 8.69 -3.86
N LYS A 39 -15.27 7.88 -3.99
CA LYS A 39 -13.93 8.22 -3.51
C LYS A 39 -13.07 8.71 -4.67
N SER A 40 -12.01 9.45 -4.35
CA SER A 40 -11.04 9.82 -5.38
C SER A 40 -10.44 8.56 -5.98
N MET A 41 -10.16 8.58 -7.28
CA MET A 41 -9.64 7.43 -8.01
C MET A 41 -10.52 6.19 -7.90
N ALA A 42 -11.84 6.39 -7.80
CA ALA A 42 -12.81 5.30 -7.73
C ALA A 42 -12.65 4.36 -8.92
N GLY A 43 -12.79 3.07 -8.65
CA GLY A 43 -12.66 2.04 -9.69
C GLY A 43 -11.25 1.60 -9.96
N LEU A 44 -10.23 2.28 -9.43
CA LEU A 44 -8.86 1.83 -9.54
C LEU A 44 -8.53 0.87 -8.41
N TRP A 45 -7.65 -0.07 -8.70
CA TRP A 45 -7.17 -1.03 -7.73
C TRP A 45 -5.90 -0.53 -7.08
N GLU A 46 -5.69 -0.88 -5.82
CA GLU A 46 -4.51 -0.46 -5.08
C GLU A 46 -4.09 -1.50 -4.07
N PHE A 47 -2.85 -1.41 -3.62
CA PHE A 47 -2.37 -2.23 -2.52
C PHE A 47 -2.90 -1.67 -1.20
N PRO A 48 -3.27 -2.51 -0.23
CA PRO A 48 -3.74 -2.02 1.06
C PRO A 48 -2.73 -1.13 1.75
N GLY A 49 -3.23 -0.17 2.51
CA GLY A 49 -2.40 0.77 3.25
C GLY A 49 -3.12 2.06 3.54
N GLY A 50 -2.37 3.08 3.88
CA GLY A 50 -2.95 4.38 4.18
C GLY A 50 -1.95 5.37 4.73
N LYS A 51 -2.45 6.52 5.16
CA LYS A 51 -1.62 7.62 5.65
C LYS A 51 -0.97 7.29 6.98
N VAL A 52 0.27 7.73 7.14
CA VAL A 52 0.98 7.66 8.42
C VAL A 52 0.57 8.87 9.24
N HIS A 53 0.04 8.63 10.45
CA HIS A 53 -0.37 9.70 11.34
C HIS A 53 0.83 10.22 12.14
N ALA A 54 0.69 11.43 12.64
CA ALA A 54 1.74 12.03 13.48
C ALA A 54 2.03 11.11 14.68
N GLY A 55 3.29 10.86 14.92
CA GLY A 55 3.72 10.02 16.04
C GLY A 55 3.73 8.52 15.77
N GLU A 56 3.23 8.10 14.61
CA GLU A 56 3.28 6.68 14.23
C GLU A 56 4.55 6.37 13.45
N THR A 57 5.09 5.17 13.64
CA THR A 57 6.07 4.63 12.70
C THR A 57 5.33 4.09 11.47
N GLU A 58 6.07 3.83 10.41
CA GLU A 58 5.49 3.22 9.21
C GLU A 58 4.80 1.91 9.52
N LYS A 59 5.44 1.05 10.31
CA LYS A 59 4.86 -0.26 10.66
C LYS A 59 3.63 -0.13 11.55
N GLU A 60 3.62 0.83 12.46
CA GLU A 60 2.44 1.08 13.30
C GLU A 60 1.27 1.55 12.46
N ALA A 61 1.53 2.47 11.53
CA ALA A 61 0.49 2.96 10.64
C ALA A 61 -0.08 1.82 9.79
N LEU A 62 0.80 1.00 9.24
CA LEU A 62 0.36 -0.11 8.40
C LEU A 62 -0.44 -1.14 9.18
N SER A 63 -0.01 -1.50 10.39
CA SER A 63 -0.76 -2.42 11.24
C SER A 63 -2.15 -1.87 11.56
N ARG A 64 -2.24 -0.57 11.88
CA ARG A 64 -3.51 0.09 12.15
C ARG A 64 -4.43 0.07 10.92
N GLU A 65 -3.89 0.44 9.76
CA GLU A 65 -4.66 0.47 8.52
C GLU A 65 -5.20 -0.91 8.15
N LEU A 66 -4.40 -1.95 8.32
CA LEU A 66 -4.84 -3.31 8.00
C LEU A 66 -5.94 -3.79 8.93
N THR A 67 -5.92 -3.38 10.20
CA THR A 67 -7.00 -3.69 11.12
C THR A 67 -8.27 -2.93 10.72
N GLU A 68 -8.15 -1.66 10.39
CA GLU A 68 -9.30 -0.82 10.01
C GLU A 68 -9.93 -1.25 8.69
N GLU A 69 -9.11 -1.60 7.70
CA GLU A 69 -9.60 -1.90 6.36
C GLU A 69 -9.98 -3.35 6.16
N LEU A 70 -9.24 -4.28 6.78
CA LEU A 70 -9.34 -5.71 6.46
C LEU A 70 -9.57 -6.61 7.67
N ALA A 71 -9.71 -6.07 8.86
CA ALA A 71 -9.97 -6.82 10.09
C ALA A 71 -8.87 -7.83 10.44
N ILE A 72 -7.64 -7.57 10.05
CA ILE A 72 -6.51 -8.46 10.39
C ILE A 72 -5.53 -7.78 11.33
N THR A 73 -4.81 -8.60 12.08
CA THR A 73 -3.76 -8.15 12.97
C THR A 73 -2.42 -8.58 12.41
N VAL A 74 -1.50 -7.63 12.28
CA VAL A 74 -0.17 -7.89 11.75
C VAL A 74 0.87 -7.46 12.77
N SER A 75 1.75 -8.39 13.13
CA SER A 75 2.89 -8.08 13.99
C SER A 75 3.91 -7.25 13.21
N PRO A 76 4.52 -6.22 13.82
CA PRO A 76 5.59 -5.48 13.16
C PRO A 76 6.72 -6.35 12.64
N ALA A 77 7.02 -7.46 13.32
CA ALA A 77 8.06 -8.38 12.89
C ALA A 77 7.73 -9.10 11.60
N SER A 78 6.45 -9.15 11.21
CA SER A 78 6.01 -9.75 9.95
C SER A 78 6.04 -8.79 8.78
N LEU A 79 6.34 -7.52 9.01
CA LEU A 79 6.38 -6.49 7.99
C LEU A 79 7.81 -6.26 7.53
N ARG A 80 8.07 -6.46 6.26
CA ARG A 80 9.39 -6.29 5.67
C ARG A 80 9.38 -5.16 4.66
N ARG A 81 10.15 -4.11 4.92
CA ARG A 81 10.26 -2.99 3.99
C ARG A 81 11.05 -3.43 2.77
N VAL A 82 10.45 -3.31 1.59
CA VAL A 82 11.09 -3.77 0.35
C VAL A 82 11.55 -2.62 -0.56
N THR A 83 10.85 -1.49 -0.54
CA THR A 83 11.26 -0.32 -1.31
C THR A 83 10.48 0.92 -0.86
N GLU A 84 10.73 2.03 -1.52
CA GLU A 84 10.00 3.27 -1.31
C GLU A 84 9.69 3.85 -2.69
N ILE A 85 8.44 4.20 -2.90
CA ILE A 85 7.99 4.80 -4.15
C ILE A 85 7.87 6.30 -3.95
N LEU A 86 8.43 7.07 -4.87
CA LEU A 86 8.28 8.52 -4.91
C LEU A 86 7.55 8.85 -6.20
N HIS A 87 6.45 9.55 -6.10
CA HIS A 87 5.68 9.94 -7.27
C HIS A 87 5.17 11.36 -7.13
N GLN A 88 5.42 12.19 -8.13
CA GLN A 88 4.96 13.57 -8.15
C GLN A 88 3.59 13.63 -8.85
N TYR A 89 2.56 13.95 -8.07
CA TYR A 89 1.25 14.30 -8.61
C TYR A 89 1.21 15.81 -8.83
N GLU A 90 0.15 16.30 -9.47
CA GLU A 90 0.04 17.70 -9.80
C GLU A 90 0.14 18.60 -8.57
N ASP A 91 -0.55 18.24 -7.49
CA ASP A 91 -0.67 19.07 -6.29
C ASP A 91 0.20 18.64 -5.12
N PHE A 92 0.80 17.46 -5.18
CA PHE A 92 1.58 16.95 -4.05
C PHE A 92 2.56 15.88 -4.50
N GLN A 93 3.54 15.62 -3.65
CA GLN A 93 4.46 14.51 -3.86
C GLN A 93 4.09 13.36 -2.95
N LEU A 94 3.90 12.17 -3.53
CA LEU A 94 3.63 10.97 -2.77
C LEU A 94 4.94 10.30 -2.38
N ILE A 95 5.06 9.98 -1.11
CA ILE A 95 6.16 9.18 -0.57
C ILE A 95 5.50 7.91 -0.02
N MET A 96 5.79 6.78 -0.64
CA MET A 96 5.10 5.54 -0.31
C MET A 96 6.09 4.41 -0.02
N PRO A 97 6.45 4.22 1.25
CA PRO A 97 7.19 3.03 1.66
C PRO A 97 6.33 1.79 1.41
N LEU A 98 6.93 0.77 0.82
CA LEU A 98 6.24 -0.46 0.47
C LEU A 98 6.80 -1.61 1.31
N TYR A 99 5.88 -2.37 1.90
CA TYR A 99 6.20 -3.52 2.73
C TYR A 99 5.69 -4.80 2.08
N LEU A 100 6.26 -5.92 2.50
CA LEU A 100 5.78 -7.25 2.13
C LEU A 100 5.43 -8.00 3.41
N CYS A 101 4.31 -8.72 3.41
CA CYS A 101 3.83 -9.43 4.58
C CYS A 101 3.22 -10.77 4.17
N ARG A 102 3.70 -11.84 4.78
CA ARG A 102 3.22 -13.21 4.51
C ARG A 102 2.46 -13.80 5.67
N ARG A 103 2.37 -13.12 6.82
CA ARG A 103 1.75 -13.64 8.04
C ARG A 103 0.87 -12.60 8.68
N TRP A 104 -0.32 -13.02 9.05
CA TRP A 104 -1.28 -12.20 9.78
C TRP A 104 -2.24 -13.09 10.54
N SER A 105 -2.96 -12.52 11.51
CA SER A 105 -4.01 -13.19 12.26
C SER A 105 -5.36 -12.66 11.84
N GLY A 106 -6.35 -13.53 11.79
CA GLY A 106 -7.71 -13.14 11.42
C GLY A 106 -8.00 -13.41 9.95
N ASP A 107 -9.28 -13.39 9.62
CA ASP A 107 -9.74 -13.58 8.25
C ASP A 107 -9.87 -12.24 7.56
N ILE A 108 -9.28 -12.11 6.40
CA ILE A 108 -9.35 -10.87 5.63
C ILE A 108 -10.80 -10.58 5.27
N THR A 109 -11.30 -9.44 5.75
CA THR A 109 -12.69 -9.03 5.57
C THR A 109 -12.71 -7.57 5.14
N PRO A 110 -13.28 -7.22 3.97
CA PRO A 110 -13.34 -5.82 3.56
C PRO A 110 -14.33 -5.07 4.43
N LEU A 111 -13.83 -4.10 5.20
CA LEU A 111 -14.64 -3.35 6.16
C LEU A 111 -15.12 -2.00 5.65
N GLU A 112 -14.68 -1.57 4.47
CA GLU A 112 -14.94 -0.23 3.95
C GLU A 112 -15.70 -0.23 2.62
N GLY A 113 -16.40 -1.32 2.32
CA GLY A 113 -17.14 -1.42 1.08
C GLY A 113 -16.29 -1.64 -0.17
N GLN A 114 -15.00 -1.83 -0.01
CA GLN A 114 -14.10 -2.09 -1.11
C GLN A 114 -14.21 -3.54 -1.57
N LYS A 115 -13.96 -3.77 -2.85
CA LYS A 115 -13.80 -5.12 -3.37
C LYS A 115 -12.37 -5.55 -3.14
N ILE A 116 -12.15 -6.81 -2.83
CA ILE A 116 -10.80 -7.36 -2.69
C ILE A 116 -10.66 -8.60 -3.56
N VAL A 117 -9.45 -8.83 -4.04
CA VAL A 117 -9.15 -10.00 -4.86
C VAL A 117 -7.69 -10.40 -4.68
N TRP A 118 -7.44 -11.70 -4.71
CA TRP A 118 -6.08 -12.26 -4.76
C TRP A 118 -5.70 -12.43 -6.23
N VAL A 119 -4.55 -11.90 -6.61
CA VAL A 119 -4.12 -11.89 -8.01
C VAL A 119 -2.70 -12.40 -8.12
N SER A 120 -2.46 -13.28 -9.06
CA SER A 120 -1.10 -13.71 -9.39
C SER A 120 -0.34 -12.56 -10.01
N PRO A 121 0.97 -12.43 -9.76
CA PRO A 121 1.73 -11.30 -10.29
C PRO A 121 1.59 -11.10 -11.80
N GLU A 122 1.54 -12.17 -12.57
CA GLU A 122 1.42 -12.09 -14.03
C GLU A 122 0.08 -11.51 -14.49
N ASP A 123 -0.95 -11.56 -13.65
CA ASP A 123 -2.28 -11.04 -13.99
C ASP A 123 -2.51 -9.61 -13.49
N LEU A 124 -1.61 -9.08 -12.66
CA LEU A 124 -1.75 -7.72 -12.13
C LEU A 124 -1.86 -6.64 -13.20
N PRO A 125 -1.18 -6.74 -14.36
CA PRO A 125 -1.34 -5.73 -15.40
C PRO A 125 -2.77 -5.56 -15.93
N ASP A 126 -3.64 -6.53 -15.69
CA ASP A 126 -5.04 -6.43 -16.12
C ASP A 126 -5.89 -5.55 -15.18
N TYR A 127 -5.32 -5.11 -14.06
CA TYR A 127 -6.03 -4.33 -13.05
C TYR A 127 -5.52 -2.90 -13.07
N PRO A 128 -6.35 -1.92 -13.48
CA PRO A 128 -5.91 -0.52 -13.55
C PRO A 128 -5.61 0.03 -12.16
N MET A 129 -4.46 0.66 -12.02
CA MET A 129 -3.97 1.21 -10.75
C MET A 129 -3.58 2.69 -10.89
N PRO A 130 -3.56 3.43 -9.77
CA PRO A 130 -3.01 4.79 -9.78
C PRO A 130 -1.57 4.82 -10.29
N PRO A 131 -1.11 5.95 -10.82
CA PRO A 131 0.26 6.07 -11.35
C PRO A 131 1.36 5.69 -10.38
N ALA A 132 1.17 5.90 -9.08
CA ALA A 132 2.18 5.54 -8.09
C ALA A 132 2.27 4.04 -7.87
N ASP A 133 1.16 3.33 -8.02
CA ASP A 133 1.10 1.88 -7.76
C ASP A 133 1.54 1.06 -8.96
N ALA A 134 1.23 1.53 -10.17
CA ALA A 134 1.48 0.78 -11.39
C ALA A 134 2.93 0.29 -11.56
N PRO A 135 3.96 1.11 -11.25
CA PRO A 135 5.35 0.65 -11.39
C PRO A 135 5.72 -0.49 -10.45
N ILE A 136 4.99 -0.66 -9.36
CA ILE A 136 5.27 -1.71 -8.38
C ILE A 136 5.09 -3.09 -9.02
N ILE A 137 4.14 -3.22 -9.93
CA ILE A 137 3.81 -4.50 -10.58
C ILE A 137 5.05 -5.18 -11.13
N GLY A 138 5.91 -4.44 -11.82
CA GLY A 138 7.12 -5.01 -12.40
C GLY A 138 8.17 -5.42 -11.38
N LEU A 139 8.08 -4.92 -10.16
CA LEU A 139 9.05 -5.22 -9.12
C LEU A 139 8.67 -6.46 -8.30
N ILE A 140 7.40 -6.84 -8.32
CA ILE A 140 6.88 -7.90 -7.46
C ILE A 140 7.58 -9.24 -7.63
N PRO A 141 7.80 -9.75 -8.86
CA PRO A 141 8.48 -11.04 -9.00
C PRO A 141 9.84 -11.08 -8.29
N GLY A 142 10.60 -9.99 -8.37
CA GLY A 142 11.89 -9.89 -7.69
C GLY A 142 11.74 -9.89 -6.17
N PHE A 143 10.73 -9.20 -5.65
CA PHE A 143 10.47 -9.17 -4.22
C PHE A 143 10.07 -10.55 -3.70
N LEU A 144 9.25 -11.27 -4.45
CA LEU A 144 8.81 -12.61 -4.02
C LEU A 144 9.97 -13.59 -3.97
N LYS A 145 10.98 -13.41 -4.81
CA LYS A 145 12.18 -14.26 -4.77
C LYS A 145 13.09 -13.88 -3.63
N LYS A 146 13.21 -12.60 -3.33
CA LYS A 146 14.17 -12.09 -2.35
C LYS A 146 13.65 -12.16 -0.93
N PHE A 147 12.37 -11.94 -0.75
CA PHE A 147 11.72 -11.83 0.55
C PHE A 147 10.58 -12.87 0.67
#